data_2a5ce414337c02fa89f5b8a383dc3186
#
_entry.id   2a5ce414337c02fa89f5b8a383dc3186
#
_cell.length_a   1.000
_cell.length_b   1.000
_cell.length_c   1.000
_cell.angle_alpha   90.00
_cell.angle_beta   90.00
_cell.angle_gamma   90.00
#
_symmetry.space_group_name_H-M   'P 1'
#
loop_
_entity.id
_entity.type
_entity.pdbx_description
1 polymer ?
#
loop_
_entity_poly.entity_id
_entity_poly.type
_entity_poly.pdbx_seq_one_letter_code
_entity_poly.pdbx_strand_id
1 'polypeptide(L)'
;MTQLLDSIDGLVVSGGPDLCPDIYGQKPESMTEEFYPEQDATEIALIREAMARDMPFFGVCRGMQLLSVMHGGHLHQHLNTTPGHEAHGGFDGVETEHQVAAEEGSLLASLMGTSITVNSTHHQGVADAGSLPVTAVAEHDGLIEAVERTDLRFCLGVQWHPERAGHDVLYSALVDAARG
;
A
#
# COMPACT_ATOMS: atom_id res chain seq x y z
N MET A 1 14.58 -17.72 1.77
CA MET A 1 13.53 -16.76 2.12
C MET A 1 13.01 -16.94 3.55
N THR A 2 12.58 -18.12 3.95
CA THR A 2 12.13 -18.43 5.32
C THR A 2 13.13 -18.02 6.40
N GLN A 3 14.43 -18.25 6.22
CA GLN A 3 15.47 -17.86 7.17
C GLN A 3 15.57 -16.35 7.43
N LEU A 4 15.21 -15.49 6.47
CA LEU A 4 15.19 -14.04 6.68
C LEU A 4 14.10 -13.68 7.68
N LEU A 5 12.89 -14.22 7.51
CA LEU A 5 11.77 -13.95 8.40
C LEU A 5 11.93 -14.56 9.80
N ASP A 6 12.82 -15.56 9.96
CA ASP A 6 13.16 -16.13 11.27
C ASP A 6 14.00 -15.16 12.14
N SER A 7 14.54 -14.10 11.55
CA SER A 7 15.40 -13.10 12.22
C SER A 7 14.73 -11.74 12.44
N ILE A 8 13.45 -11.60 12.08
CA ILE A 8 12.70 -10.35 12.24
C ILE A 8 11.33 -10.65 12.88
N ASP A 9 10.76 -9.65 13.54
CA ASP A 9 9.49 -9.75 14.25
C ASP A 9 8.34 -8.98 13.54
N GLY A 10 8.65 -8.24 12.48
CA GLY A 10 7.71 -7.51 11.65
C GLY A 10 8.30 -7.20 10.28
N LEU A 11 7.46 -7.03 9.27
CA LEU A 11 7.86 -6.79 7.88
C LEU A 11 7.29 -5.47 7.38
N VAL A 12 8.15 -4.60 6.83
CA VAL A 12 7.76 -3.44 6.03
C VAL A 12 8.15 -3.69 4.58
N VAL A 13 7.21 -3.49 3.65
CA VAL A 13 7.50 -3.38 2.22
C VAL A 13 7.22 -1.95 1.80
N SER A 14 8.27 -1.24 1.41
CA SER A 14 8.25 0.20 1.11
C SER A 14 7.85 0.50 -0.34
N GLY A 15 7.86 1.79 -0.70
CA GLY A 15 7.76 2.26 -2.08
C GLY A 15 8.89 1.75 -2.98
N GLY A 16 8.70 1.83 -4.27
CA GLY A 16 9.64 1.33 -5.27
C GLY A 16 9.14 1.54 -6.69
N PRO A 17 9.75 0.86 -7.68
CA PRO A 17 9.36 0.91 -9.08
C PRO A 17 7.95 0.33 -9.29
N ASP A 18 7.43 0.47 -10.50
CA ASP A 18 6.12 -0.06 -10.88
C ASP A 18 6.01 -1.58 -10.64
N LEU A 19 4.80 -2.05 -10.42
CA LEU A 19 4.53 -3.48 -10.42
C LEU A 19 4.41 -4.00 -11.85
N CYS A 20 4.97 -5.19 -12.10
CA CYS A 20 4.79 -5.87 -13.39
C CYS A 20 3.29 -6.13 -13.64
N PRO A 21 2.69 -5.57 -14.70
CA PRO A 21 1.25 -5.72 -14.95
C PRO A 21 0.78 -7.16 -15.15
N ASP A 22 1.68 -8.07 -15.56
CA ASP A 22 1.36 -9.49 -15.72
C ASP A 22 0.89 -10.15 -14.41
N ILE A 23 1.36 -9.66 -13.23
CA ILE A 23 0.99 -10.26 -11.94
C ILE A 23 -0.47 -10.00 -11.55
N TYR A 24 -1.11 -9.00 -12.16
CA TYR A 24 -2.55 -8.73 -12.01
C TYR A 24 -3.32 -8.85 -13.34
N GLY A 25 -2.75 -9.61 -14.31
CA GLY A 25 -3.44 -10.03 -15.53
C GLY A 25 -3.63 -8.93 -16.59
N GLN A 26 -2.85 -7.86 -16.51
CA GLN A 26 -2.88 -6.76 -17.47
C GLN A 26 -1.61 -6.72 -18.32
N LYS A 27 -1.65 -5.95 -19.41
CA LYS A 27 -0.47 -5.63 -20.22
C LYS A 27 0.06 -4.25 -19.80
N PRO A 28 1.38 -4.02 -19.93
CA PRO A 28 1.93 -2.69 -19.69
C PRO A 28 1.26 -1.63 -20.57
N GLU A 29 0.85 -0.52 -19.97
CA GLU A 29 0.38 0.67 -20.67
C GLU A 29 1.57 1.55 -21.13
N SER A 30 1.30 2.55 -21.97
CA SER A 30 2.35 3.40 -22.55
C SER A 30 3.14 4.22 -21.51
N MET A 31 2.56 4.44 -20.34
CA MET A 31 3.14 5.22 -19.24
C MET A 31 3.60 4.34 -18.07
N THR A 32 3.52 3.01 -18.21
CA THR A 32 4.13 2.09 -17.22
C THR A 32 5.64 2.27 -17.23
N GLU A 33 6.21 2.55 -16.06
CA GLU A 33 7.65 2.77 -15.90
C GLU A 33 8.41 1.45 -15.73
N GLU A 34 9.67 1.53 -15.34
CA GLU A 34 10.51 0.34 -15.15
C GLU A 34 9.97 -0.54 -14.01
N PHE A 35 9.85 -1.83 -14.26
CA PHE A 35 9.41 -2.82 -13.28
C PHE A 35 10.32 -4.05 -13.29
N TYR A 36 10.36 -4.76 -12.15
CA TYR A 36 11.26 -5.89 -11.93
C TYR A 36 10.47 -7.12 -11.45
N PRO A 37 10.08 -8.06 -12.35
CA PRO A 37 9.27 -9.23 -11.99
C PRO A 37 9.90 -10.12 -10.91
N GLU A 38 11.24 -10.17 -10.84
CA GLU A 38 11.94 -10.95 -9.81
C GLU A 38 11.81 -10.29 -8.41
N GLN A 39 11.79 -8.95 -8.34
CA GLN A 39 11.52 -8.22 -7.11
C GLN A 39 10.08 -8.46 -6.66
N ASP A 40 9.11 -8.31 -7.58
CA ASP A 40 7.71 -8.58 -7.29
C ASP A 40 7.51 -10.00 -6.74
N ALA A 41 8.07 -11.01 -7.41
CA ALA A 41 7.96 -12.40 -6.98
C ALA A 41 8.59 -12.64 -5.59
N THR A 42 9.72 -11.98 -5.31
CA THR A 42 10.42 -12.08 -4.01
C THR A 42 9.60 -11.45 -2.90
N GLU A 43 9.10 -10.22 -3.11
CA GLU A 43 8.32 -9.51 -2.10
C GLU A 43 6.96 -10.17 -1.87
N ILE A 44 6.27 -10.63 -2.92
CA ILE A 44 5.05 -11.44 -2.80
C ILE A 44 5.28 -12.68 -1.93
N ALA A 45 6.40 -13.38 -2.12
CA ALA A 45 6.71 -14.56 -1.32
C ALA A 45 6.99 -14.22 0.14
N LEU A 46 7.68 -13.08 0.41
CA LEU A 46 7.92 -12.58 1.77
C LEU A 46 6.61 -12.18 2.47
N ILE A 47 5.77 -11.41 1.79
CA ILE A 47 4.47 -10.98 2.33
C ILE A 47 3.60 -12.19 2.64
N ARG A 48 3.49 -13.14 1.71
CA ARG A 48 2.69 -14.37 1.89
C ARG A 48 3.15 -15.16 3.12
N GLU A 49 4.45 -15.34 3.28
CA GLU A 49 5.01 -16.08 4.41
C GLU A 49 4.85 -15.31 5.73
N ALA A 50 5.04 -13.99 5.73
CA ALA A 50 4.79 -13.14 6.91
C ALA A 50 3.33 -13.25 7.38
N MET A 51 2.37 -13.17 6.44
CA MET A 51 0.95 -13.33 6.74
C MET A 51 0.60 -14.73 7.26
N ALA A 52 1.22 -15.79 6.70
CA ALA A 52 1.03 -17.16 7.16
C ALA A 52 1.53 -17.39 8.60
N ARG A 53 2.47 -16.57 9.06
CA ARG A 53 3.01 -16.59 10.43
C ARG A 53 2.30 -15.63 11.38
N ASP A 54 1.27 -14.92 10.93
CA ASP A 54 0.67 -13.78 11.66
C ASP A 54 1.74 -12.75 12.10
N MET A 55 2.78 -12.59 11.28
CA MET A 55 3.82 -11.58 11.49
C MET A 55 3.25 -10.20 11.12
N PRO A 56 3.40 -9.18 11.98
CA PRO A 56 2.99 -7.82 11.66
C PRO A 56 3.56 -7.34 10.34
N PHE A 57 2.67 -6.83 9.47
CA PHE A 57 3.01 -6.38 8.12
C PHE A 57 2.54 -4.95 7.88
N PHE A 58 3.41 -4.13 7.33
CA PHE A 58 3.09 -2.78 6.88
C PHE A 58 3.54 -2.57 5.44
N GLY A 59 2.58 -2.31 4.53
CA GLY A 59 2.83 -1.98 3.14
C GLY A 59 2.73 -0.48 2.88
N VAL A 60 3.77 0.14 2.34
CA VAL A 60 3.82 1.56 2.01
C VAL A 60 3.89 1.72 0.50
N CYS A 61 3.00 2.53 -0.09
CA CYS A 61 2.93 2.84 -1.51
C CYS A 61 2.91 1.54 -2.35
N ARG A 62 3.99 1.18 -3.01
CA ARG A 62 4.13 -0.07 -3.76
C ARG A 62 3.84 -1.31 -2.89
N GLY A 63 4.19 -1.29 -1.59
CA GLY A 63 3.89 -2.39 -0.66
C GLY A 63 2.39 -2.62 -0.45
N MET A 64 1.58 -1.55 -0.41
CA MET A 64 0.11 -1.65 -0.40
C MET A 64 -0.43 -2.18 -1.73
N GLN A 65 0.12 -1.74 -2.85
CA GLN A 65 -0.27 -2.20 -4.18
C GLN A 65 -0.02 -3.70 -4.33
N LEU A 66 1.16 -4.20 -3.91
CA LEU A 66 1.46 -5.64 -3.86
C LEU A 66 0.46 -6.41 -3.00
N LEU A 67 0.16 -5.90 -1.81
CA LEU A 67 -0.81 -6.53 -0.91
C LEU A 67 -2.17 -6.65 -1.60
N SER A 68 -2.65 -5.61 -2.29
CA SER A 68 -3.92 -5.61 -3.02
C SER A 68 -3.91 -6.60 -4.18
N VAL A 69 -2.86 -6.61 -4.99
CA VAL A 69 -2.71 -7.52 -6.13
C VAL A 69 -2.67 -8.99 -5.67
N MET A 70 -2.00 -9.29 -4.56
CA MET A 70 -1.97 -10.64 -3.98
C MET A 70 -3.34 -11.15 -3.53
N HIS A 71 -4.30 -10.26 -3.31
CA HIS A 71 -5.68 -10.57 -2.92
C HIS A 71 -6.66 -10.51 -4.10
N GLY A 72 -6.14 -10.49 -5.33
CA GLY A 72 -6.94 -10.50 -6.57
C GLY A 72 -7.31 -9.12 -7.09
N GLY A 73 -6.73 -8.08 -6.52
CA GLY A 73 -6.91 -6.70 -6.98
C GLY A 73 -6.09 -6.36 -8.24
N HIS A 74 -6.27 -5.13 -8.72
CA HIS A 74 -5.52 -4.59 -9.84
C HIS A 74 -5.30 -3.07 -9.69
N LEU A 75 -4.45 -2.50 -10.53
CA LEU A 75 -4.03 -1.11 -10.45
C LEU A 75 -4.56 -0.26 -11.60
N HIS A 76 -4.74 1.03 -11.35
CA HIS A 76 -4.58 2.06 -12.36
C HIS A 76 -3.09 2.21 -12.62
N GLN A 77 -2.64 1.94 -13.84
CA GLN A 77 -1.21 1.97 -14.19
C GLN A 77 -0.67 3.39 -14.32
N HIS A 78 -1.54 4.38 -14.55
CA HIS A 78 -1.14 5.79 -14.62
C HIS A 78 -2.30 6.73 -14.27
N LEU A 79 -2.31 7.24 -13.04
CA LEU A 79 -3.38 8.09 -12.50
C LEU A 79 -3.56 9.39 -13.28
N ASN A 80 -2.45 10.02 -13.73
CA ASN A 80 -2.52 11.28 -14.45
C ASN A 80 -3.30 11.21 -15.78
N THR A 81 -3.51 10.01 -16.32
CA THR A 81 -4.36 9.77 -17.49
C THR A 81 -5.65 9.01 -17.17
N THR A 82 -5.86 8.67 -15.90
CA THR A 82 -7.09 8.04 -15.43
C THR A 82 -8.09 9.14 -15.08
N PRO A 83 -9.22 9.26 -15.82
CA PRO A 83 -10.16 10.36 -15.59
C PRO A 83 -10.66 10.41 -14.16
N GLY A 84 -10.49 11.56 -13.51
CA GLY A 84 -10.89 11.83 -12.13
C GLY A 84 -9.81 11.58 -11.09
N HIS A 85 -8.65 11.01 -11.44
CA HIS A 85 -7.55 10.70 -10.51
C HIS A 85 -6.25 11.45 -10.82
N GLU A 86 -6.32 12.59 -11.50
CA GLU A 86 -5.12 13.31 -12.00
C GLU A 86 -4.33 14.05 -10.91
N ALA A 87 -4.83 14.09 -9.67
CA ALA A 87 -4.30 14.97 -8.61
C ALA A 87 -3.30 14.30 -7.65
N HIS A 88 -2.84 13.07 -7.91
CA HIS A 88 -2.02 12.30 -6.97
C HIS A 88 -0.50 12.52 -7.09
N GLY A 89 -0.04 13.40 -7.96
CA GLY A 89 1.40 13.64 -8.15
C GLY A 89 2.13 12.43 -8.74
N GLY A 90 3.38 12.21 -8.29
CA GLY A 90 4.18 11.04 -8.68
C GLY A 90 4.71 11.03 -10.12
N PHE A 91 4.41 12.06 -10.89
CA PHE A 91 4.91 12.24 -12.25
C PHE A 91 5.78 13.50 -12.31
N ASP A 92 6.90 13.44 -13.00
CA ASP A 92 7.88 14.53 -13.10
C ASP A 92 8.38 15.07 -11.73
N GLY A 93 8.37 14.22 -10.69
CA GLY A 93 8.81 14.58 -9.34
C GLY A 93 7.84 15.50 -8.58
N VAL A 94 6.61 15.63 -9.04
CA VAL A 94 5.58 16.42 -8.38
C VAL A 94 5.05 15.67 -7.15
N GLU A 95 5.10 16.31 -5.99
CA GLU A 95 4.42 15.86 -4.77
C GLU A 95 3.20 16.76 -4.53
N THR A 96 2.08 16.17 -4.15
CA THR A 96 0.84 16.85 -3.78
C THR A 96 0.42 16.44 -2.37
N GLU A 97 -0.60 17.11 -1.83
CA GLU A 97 -1.24 16.73 -0.57
C GLU A 97 -2.75 16.68 -0.76
N HIS A 98 -3.41 15.75 -0.08
CA HIS A 98 -4.86 15.67 -0.06
C HIS A 98 -5.39 15.09 1.25
N GLN A 99 -6.72 15.16 1.43
CA GLN A 99 -7.40 14.54 2.56
C GLN A 99 -7.80 13.10 2.22
N VAL A 100 -7.62 12.23 3.19
CA VAL A 100 -8.04 10.84 3.16
C VAL A 100 -9.10 10.62 4.24
N ALA A 101 -10.23 10.04 3.85
CA ALA A 101 -11.27 9.60 4.75
C ALA A 101 -11.03 8.14 5.15
N ALA A 102 -10.74 7.89 6.43
CA ALA A 102 -10.60 6.55 6.98
C ALA A 102 -11.93 6.06 7.56
N GLU A 103 -12.21 4.77 7.34
CA GLU A 103 -13.41 4.11 7.83
C GLU A 103 -13.41 4.04 9.37
N GLU A 104 -14.50 4.47 9.99
CA GLU A 104 -14.65 4.41 11.45
C GLU A 104 -14.58 2.96 11.95
N GLY A 105 -13.75 2.72 12.95
CA GLY A 105 -13.52 1.38 13.49
C GLY A 105 -12.38 0.61 12.82
N SER A 106 -11.77 1.13 11.75
CA SER A 106 -10.55 0.56 11.16
C SER A 106 -9.34 0.74 12.07
N LEU A 107 -8.30 -0.07 11.86
CA LEU A 107 -7.01 0.10 12.54
C LEU A 107 -6.42 1.48 12.23
N LEU A 108 -6.45 1.89 10.95
CA LEU A 108 -5.96 3.20 10.54
C LEU A 108 -6.68 4.34 11.27
N ALA A 109 -8.02 4.31 11.31
CA ALA A 109 -8.79 5.33 12.02
C ALA A 109 -8.51 5.34 13.54
N SER A 110 -8.23 4.20 14.14
CA SER A 110 -7.85 4.10 15.55
C SER A 110 -6.50 4.76 15.87
N LEU A 111 -5.59 4.77 14.89
CA LEU A 111 -4.24 5.32 15.02
C LEU A 111 -4.17 6.81 14.65
N MET A 112 -4.93 7.24 13.63
CA MET A 112 -4.79 8.56 13.01
C MET A 112 -6.07 9.40 12.98
N GLY A 113 -7.20 8.83 13.39
CA GLY A 113 -8.52 9.47 13.21
C GLY A 113 -9.11 9.21 11.83
N THR A 114 -10.32 9.74 11.60
CA THR A 114 -11.09 9.47 10.38
C THR A 114 -10.83 10.44 9.22
N SER A 115 -10.11 11.54 9.46
CA SER A 115 -9.71 12.50 8.41
C SER A 115 -8.23 12.79 8.55
N ILE A 116 -7.46 12.48 7.51
CA ILE A 116 -5.99 12.45 7.54
C ILE A 116 -5.48 13.26 6.36
N THR A 117 -4.59 14.23 6.60
CA THR A 117 -3.85 14.88 5.52
C THR A 117 -2.64 14.03 5.16
N VAL A 118 -2.49 13.65 3.90
CA VAL A 118 -1.40 12.80 3.42
C VAL A 118 -0.65 13.48 2.28
N ASN A 119 0.64 13.14 2.14
CA ASN A 119 1.39 13.45 0.94
C ASN A 119 1.06 12.46 -0.17
N SER A 120 1.19 12.86 -1.42
CA SER A 120 0.93 12.01 -2.57
C SER A 120 2.02 12.21 -3.62
N THR A 121 2.71 11.12 -3.96
CA THR A 121 3.80 11.10 -4.95
C THR A 121 3.83 9.73 -5.64
N HIS A 122 2.67 9.30 -6.17
CA HIS A 122 2.52 8.02 -6.85
C HIS A 122 1.69 8.19 -8.12
N HIS A 123 2.21 7.70 -9.25
CA HIS A 123 1.47 7.72 -10.51
C HIS A 123 0.64 6.45 -10.75
N GLN A 124 0.87 5.40 -9.96
CA GLN A 124 0.01 4.21 -9.92
C GLN A 124 -0.85 4.23 -8.65
N GLY A 125 -2.01 3.58 -8.68
CA GLY A 125 -2.88 3.45 -7.53
C GLY A 125 -3.74 2.19 -7.60
N VAL A 126 -4.27 1.76 -6.46
CA VAL A 126 -5.15 0.59 -6.39
C VAL A 126 -6.51 0.94 -6.99
N ALA A 127 -6.89 0.27 -8.09
CA ALA A 127 -8.20 0.40 -8.73
C ALA A 127 -9.23 -0.54 -8.09
N ASP A 128 -8.78 -1.72 -7.67
CA ASP A 128 -9.57 -2.73 -6.98
C ASP A 128 -8.65 -3.44 -5.98
N ALA A 129 -9.06 -3.52 -4.73
CA ALA A 129 -8.29 -4.17 -3.66
C ALA A 129 -8.54 -5.68 -3.58
N GLY A 130 -9.34 -6.25 -4.47
CA GLY A 130 -9.71 -7.65 -4.46
C GLY A 130 -10.53 -8.03 -3.23
N SER A 131 -10.06 -9.01 -2.47
CA SER A 131 -10.74 -9.46 -1.25
C SER A 131 -10.36 -8.68 0.03
N LEU A 132 -9.51 -7.66 -0.08
CA LEU A 132 -9.11 -6.84 1.08
C LEU A 132 -10.19 -5.82 1.43
N PRO A 133 -10.49 -5.62 2.72
CA PRO A 133 -11.21 -4.44 3.19
C PRO A 133 -10.47 -3.15 2.79
N VAL A 134 -11.18 -2.26 2.08
CA VAL A 134 -10.73 -0.89 1.85
C VAL A 134 -11.10 -0.08 3.07
N THR A 135 -10.12 0.50 3.74
CA THR A 135 -10.31 1.21 5.01
C THR A 135 -10.04 2.70 4.92
N ALA A 136 -9.55 3.19 3.79
CA ALA A 136 -9.50 4.62 3.51
C ALA A 136 -9.50 4.93 2.02
N VAL A 137 -10.06 6.10 1.68
CA VAL A 137 -10.10 6.62 0.31
C VAL A 137 -9.75 8.11 0.30
N ALA A 138 -9.20 8.60 -0.80
CA ALA A 138 -9.01 10.03 -1.03
C ALA A 138 -10.38 10.73 -1.09
N GLU A 139 -10.56 11.82 -0.32
CA GLU A 139 -11.87 12.50 -0.22
C GLU A 139 -12.32 13.13 -1.53
N HIS A 140 -11.38 13.56 -2.36
CA HIS A 140 -11.69 14.32 -3.57
C HIS A 140 -12.10 13.45 -4.77
N ASP A 141 -11.68 12.19 -4.82
CA ASP A 141 -11.87 11.35 -6.01
C ASP A 141 -12.16 9.88 -5.71
N GLY A 142 -12.07 9.46 -4.44
CA GLY A 142 -12.38 8.09 -4.00
C GLY A 142 -11.30 7.06 -4.32
N LEU A 143 -10.08 7.46 -4.74
CA LEU A 143 -8.97 6.52 -4.93
C LEU A 143 -8.70 5.77 -3.61
N ILE A 144 -8.45 4.48 -3.71
CA ILE A 144 -8.14 3.64 -2.54
C ILE A 144 -6.77 4.04 -1.97
N GLU A 145 -6.77 4.47 -0.71
CA GLU A 145 -5.60 4.98 0.00
C GLU A 145 -5.14 4.08 1.14
N ALA A 146 -6.01 3.20 1.67
CA ALA A 146 -5.60 2.19 2.63
C ALA A 146 -6.43 0.91 2.55
N VAL A 147 -5.76 -0.21 2.87
CA VAL A 147 -6.35 -1.55 2.98
C VAL A 147 -5.85 -2.26 4.23
N GLU A 148 -6.67 -3.15 4.80
CA GLU A 148 -6.34 -3.89 6.01
C GLU A 148 -6.71 -5.38 5.90
N ARG A 149 -6.03 -6.24 6.69
CA ARG A 149 -6.46 -7.60 7.01
C ARG A 149 -6.82 -7.64 8.50
N THR A 150 -8.09 -7.68 8.81
CA THR A 150 -8.62 -7.61 10.18
C THR A 150 -8.55 -8.95 10.93
N ASP A 151 -8.26 -10.03 10.22
CA ASP A 151 -8.05 -11.37 10.77
C ASP A 151 -6.60 -11.65 11.19
N LEU A 152 -5.69 -10.70 10.94
CA LEU A 152 -4.29 -10.75 11.36
C LEU A 152 -4.02 -9.74 12.47
N ARG A 153 -3.02 -10.01 13.33
CA ARG A 153 -2.61 -9.16 14.45
C ARG A 153 -2.33 -7.72 14.03
N PHE A 154 -1.64 -7.53 12.91
CA PHE A 154 -1.38 -6.24 12.30
C PHE A 154 -1.07 -6.43 10.81
N CYS A 155 -1.96 -5.97 9.95
CA CYS A 155 -1.73 -5.97 8.51
C CYS A 155 -2.41 -4.74 7.90
N LEU A 156 -1.60 -3.73 7.58
CA LEU A 156 -2.02 -2.43 7.07
C LEU A 156 -1.23 -2.11 5.80
N GLY A 157 -1.90 -1.62 4.78
CA GLY A 157 -1.30 -1.00 3.60
C GLY A 157 -1.78 0.43 3.44
N VAL A 158 -0.88 1.36 3.13
CA VAL A 158 -1.20 2.76 2.83
C VAL A 158 -0.53 3.20 1.53
N GLN A 159 -1.22 4.05 0.74
CA GLN A 159 -0.71 4.47 -0.56
C GLN A 159 0.30 5.60 -0.48
N TRP A 160 0.15 6.51 0.48
CA TRP A 160 1.08 7.61 0.71
C TRP A 160 2.40 7.18 1.36
N HIS A 161 3.29 8.14 1.60
CA HIS A 161 4.59 7.94 2.24
C HIS A 161 4.59 8.49 3.68
N PRO A 162 4.22 7.68 4.69
CA PRO A 162 4.16 8.10 6.11
C PRO A 162 5.49 8.62 6.63
N GLU A 163 6.61 8.10 6.14
CA GLU A 163 7.96 8.49 6.52
C GLU A 163 8.32 9.93 6.12
N ARG A 164 7.58 10.49 5.16
CA ARG A 164 7.74 11.89 4.74
C ARG A 164 6.70 12.81 5.35
N ALA A 165 5.53 12.25 5.69
CA ALA A 165 4.41 13.01 6.26
C ALA A 165 4.50 13.18 7.80
N GLY A 166 5.50 12.59 8.46
CA GLY A 166 5.62 12.60 9.91
C GLY A 166 4.59 11.71 10.62
N HIS A 167 4.09 10.68 9.95
CA HIS A 167 3.11 9.74 10.48
C HIS A 167 3.77 8.55 11.20
N ASP A 168 4.73 8.84 12.10
CA ASP A 168 5.51 7.84 12.83
C ASP A 168 4.67 6.89 13.69
N VAL A 169 3.44 7.28 14.01
CA VAL A 169 2.49 6.46 14.76
C VAL A 169 2.21 5.12 14.07
N LEU A 170 2.22 5.06 12.73
CA LEU A 170 1.99 3.83 11.98
C LEU A 170 3.15 2.84 12.16
N TYR A 171 4.40 3.33 12.14
CA TYR A 171 5.59 2.51 12.40
C TYR A 171 5.67 2.08 13.86
N SER A 172 5.29 2.97 14.79
CA SER A 172 5.22 2.65 16.21
C SER A 172 4.22 1.53 16.48
N ALA A 173 3.05 1.59 15.86
CA ALA A 173 2.02 0.55 15.98
C ALA A 173 2.49 -0.81 15.43
N LEU A 174 3.21 -0.83 14.29
CA LEU A 174 3.85 -2.04 13.78
C LEU A 174 4.84 -2.63 14.80
N VAL A 175 5.72 -1.78 15.35
CA VAL A 175 6.73 -2.20 16.35
C VAL A 175 6.07 -2.75 17.62
N ASP A 176 4.99 -2.11 18.08
CA ASP A 176 4.26 -2.57 19.26
C ASP A 176 3.58 -3.92 18.98
N ALA A 177 2.99 -4.10 17.80
CA ALA A 177 2.43 -5.39 17.39
C ALA A 177 3.51 -6.49 17.26
N ALA A 178 4.73 -6.13 16.86
CA ALA A 178 5.86 -7.05 16.73
C ALA A 178 6.44 -7.51 18.09
N ARG A 179 6.22 -6.71 19.14
CA ARG A 179 6.67 -7.06 20.50
C ARG A 179 5.71 -8.00 21.24
N GLY A 180 4.49 -8.18 20.78
CA GLY A 180 3.45 -9.05 21.36
C GLY A 180 2.58 -8.29 22.31
#